data_e267366a1c77382877fc022ae3a29ee0
#
_entry.id   e267366a1c77382877fc022ae3a29ee0
#
_cell.length_a   1.000
_cell.length_b   1.000
_cell.length_c   1.000
_cell.angle_alpha   90.00
_cell.angle_beta   90.00
_cell.angle_gamma   90.00
#
_symmetry.space_group_name_H-M   'P 1'
#
loop_
_entity.id
_entity.type
_entity.pdbx_description
1 polymer ?
#
loop_
_entity_poly.entity_id
_entity_poly.type
_entity_poly.pdbx_seq_one_letter_code
_entity_poly.pdbx_strand_id
1 'polypeptide(L)'
;TPNIHTIEEICEFLHTPQDKSCKAVVYQRNHDDSYVVVFIRGDLDINETKLTNFLGCDIHPAVITPECGLNAGYIGPVGLPEGMTVLFDRSLQNTNNLSCGANKEEYHYTGLDIDRDCKNVEYHDFAKIIEGGICPSCGKKHITISRGIEVGNIFQLGTKYTKSMGMTYLDKDGSTQTPIMGCYGIGVGRLAASVCEAHHDDYGPIWPMAIAPWQVHICAVRADDAEVKEKADALYEELQKRGVEVIYDDRAVSAGVMFSDADLLGIPLRVIVSPRNLKDGVIEISARDKSFSEKLNPADVADRIQEKIAELMQFDV
;
A
#
# COMPACT_ATOMS: atom_id res chain seq x y z
N THR A 1 -23.22 -0.82 -33.43
CA THR A 1 -21.91 -0.69 -32.77
C THR A 1 -21.00 -1.86 -33.10
N PRO A 2 -20.60 -2.03 -34.37
CA PRO A 2 -19.79 -3.16 -34.79
C PRO A 2 -18.41 -3.19 -34.11
N ASN A 3 -18.01 -4.33 -33.57
CA ASN A 3 -16.72 -4.54 -32.89
C ASN A 3 -16.46 -3.59 -31.70
N ILE A 4 -17.49 -3.11 -31.03
CA ILE A 4 -17.41 -2.23 -29.86
C ILE A 4 -17.86 -3.01 -28.63
N HIS A 5 -16.97 -3.25 -27.67
CA HIS A 5 -17.20 -4.11 -26.51
C HIS A 5 -16.96 -3.43 -25.15
N THR A 6 -16.15 -2.37 -25.12
CA THR A 6 -15.79 -1.69 -23.87
C THR A 6 -16.57 -0.39 -23.68
N ILE A 7 -16.67 0.07 -22.44
CA ILE A 7 -17.33 1.35 -22.12
C ILE A 7 -16.61 2.52 -22.79
N GLU A 8 -15.30 2.48 -22.87
CA GLU A 8 -14.47 3.49 -23.53
C GLU A 8 -14.82 3.60 -25.02
N GLU A 9 -14.83 2.46 -25.71
CA GLU A 9 -15.17 2.39 -27.14
C GLU A 9 -16.60 2.86 -27.43
N ILE A 10 -17.57 2.47 -26.58
CA ILE A 10 -18.97 2.92 -26.72
C ILE A 10 -19.08 4.42 -26.53
N CYS A 11 -18.44 4.95 -25.51
CA CYS A 11 -18.48 6.38 -25.21
C CYS A 11 -17.82 7.23 -26.31
N GLU A 12 -16.72 6.74 -26.88
CA GLU A 12 -16.06 7.38 -28.01
C GLU A 12 -16.96 7.35 -29.26
N PHE A 13 -17.55 6.21 -29.57
CA PHE A 13 -18.44 6.03 -30.73
C PHE A 13 -19.70 6.89 -30.65
N LEU A 14 -20.33 6.97 -29.47
CA LEU A 14 -21.55 7.73 -29.22
C LEU A 14 -21.31 9.21 -28.84
N HIS A 15 -20.05 9.61 -28.67
CA HIS A 15 -19.67 10.95 -28.19
C HIS A 15 -20.33 11.30 -26.85
N THR A 16 -20.38 10.33 -25.92
CA THR A 16 -21.00 10.48 -24.59
C THR A 16 -19.98 10.21 -23.48
N PRO A 17 -20.09 10.85 -22.32
CA PRO A 17 -19.20 10.55 -21.18
C PRO A 17 -19.57 9.20 -20.55
N GLN A 18 -18.60 8.57 -19.87
CA GLN A 18 -18.76 7.23 -19.27
C GLN A 18 -19.86 7.17 -18.20
N ASP A 19 -20.13 8.27 -17.50
CA ASP A 19 -21.21 8.38 -16.51
C ASP A 19 -22.62 8.35 -17.14
N LYS A 20 -22.70 8.41 -18.46
CA LYS A 20 -23.92 8.23 -19.26
C LYS A 20 -24.04 6.84 -19.87
N SER A 21 -23.36 5.88 -19.34
CA SER A 21 -23.50 4.48 -19.73
C SER A 21 -23.85 3.60 -18.52
N CYS A 22 -24.53 2.50 -18.81
CA CYS A 22 -24.87 1.45 -17.88
C CYS A 22 -24.14 0.17 -18.33
N LYS A 23 -23.18 -0.28 -17.54
CA LYS A 23 -22.42 -1.51 -17.83
C LYS A 23 -22.90 -2.67 -16.98
N ALA A 24 -22.79 -3.87 -17.53
CA ALA A 24 -23.02 -5.12 -16.85
C ALA A 24 -21.70 -5.72 -16.37
N VAL A 25 -21.66 -6.17 -15.13
CA VAL A 25 -20.59 -7.03 -14.61
C VAL A 25 -21.22 -8.34 -14.19
N VAL A 26 -20.70 -9.45 -14.69
CA VAL A 26 -21.30 -10.77 -14.48
C VAL A 26 -20.41 -11.63 -13.59
N TYR A 27 -21.03 -12.20 -12.57
CA TYR A 27 -20.42 -13.13 -11.63
C TYR A 27 -21.17 -14.45 -11.61
N GLN A 28 -20.54 -15.50 -11.08
CA GLN A 28 -21.18 -16.76 -10.71
C GLN A 28 -20.98 -17.01 -9.22
N ARG A 29 -22.00 -17.62 -8.59
CA ARG A 29 -21.89 -18.07 -7.20
C ARG A 29 -21.05 -19.35 -7.13
N ASN A 30 -20.15 -19.43 -6.13
CA ASN A 30 -19.22 -20.57 -6.00
C ASN A 30 -19.90 -21.90 -5.68
N HIS A 31 -21.14 -21.92 -5.20
CA HIS A 31 -21.79 -23.14 -4.74
C HIS A 31 -22.71 -23.80 -5.75
N ASP A 32 -23.19 -23.06 -6.75
CA ASP A 32 -24.15 -23.56 -7.73
C ASP A 32 -23.97 -23.05 -9.16
N ASP A 33 -22.90 -22.24 -9.38
CA ASP A 33 -22.55 -21.60 -10.65
C ASP A 33 -23.68 -20.72 -11.24
N SER A 34 -24.68 -20.34 -10.43
CA SER A 34 -25.75 -19.48 -10.90
C SER A 34 -25.27 -18.06 -11.17
N TYR A 35 -25.79 -17.46 -12.26
CA TYR A 35 -25.35 -16.16 -12.73
C TYR A 35 -25.93 -15.01 -11.91
N VAL A 36 -25.06 -14.05 -11.61
CA VAL A 36 -25.40 -12.76 -10.99
C VAL A 36 -24.94 -11.64 -11.91
N VAL A 37 -25.89 -10.92 -12.47
CA VAL A 37 -25.63 -9.78 -13.37
C VAL A 37 -25.84 -8.50 -12.58
N VAL A 38 -24.79 -7.71 -12.42
CA VAL A 38 -24.83 -6.43 -11.70
C VAL A 38 -24.70 -5.29 -12.69
N PHE A 39 -25.70 -4.42 -12.73
CA PHE A 39 -25.67 -3.21 -13.53
C PHE A 39 -25.18 -2.05 -12.69
N ILE A 40 -24.23 -1.30 -13.23
CA ILE A 40 -23.57 -0.17 -12.57
C ILE A 40 -23.27 0.92 -13.60
N ARG A 41 -23.13 2.17 -13.17
CA ARG A 41 -22.71 3.26 -14.02
C ARG A 41 -21.33 3.01 -14.63
N GLY A 42 -21.13 3.34 -15.89
CA GLY A 42 -19.98 2.93 -16.69
C GLY A 42 -18.61 3.35 -16.17
N ASP A 43 -18.54 4.48 -15.45
CA ASP A 43 -17.33 5.03 -14.86
C ASP A 43 -16.94 4.38 -13.49
N LEU A 44 -17.77 3.46 -12.96
CA LEU A 44 -17.58 2.85 -11.65
C LEU A 44 -17.28 1.35 -11.77
N ASP A 45 -16.62 0.80 -10.76
CA ASP A 45 -16.35 -0.63 -10.62
C ASP A 45 -17.07 -1.24 -9.43
N ILE A 46 -17.33 -2.56 -9.51
CA ILE A 46 -17.96 -3.32 -8.42
C ILE A 46 -16.94 -3.59 -7.30
N ASN A 47 -17.38 -3.37 -6.07
CA ASN A 47 -16.73 -3.87 -4.87
C ASN A 47 -17.25 -5.28 -4.57
N GLU A 48 -16.48 -6.30 -4.90
CA GLU A 48 -16.85 -7.71 -4.73
C GLU A 48 -17.17 -8.07 -3.28
N THR A 49 -16.50 -7.44 -2.31
CA THR A 49 -16.80 -7.67 -0.88
C THR A 49 -18.20 -7.17 -0.50
N LYS A 50 -18.63 -6.01 -1.01
CA LYS A 50 -20.01 -5.54 -0.81
C LYS A 50 -21.01 -6.50 -1.44
N LEU A 51 -20.73 -6.97 -2.65
CA LEU A 51 -21.60 -7.91 -3.38
C LEU A 51 -21.67 -9.27 -2.70
N THR A 52 -20.55 -9.85 -2.27
CA THR A 52 -20.47 -11.10 -1.51
C THR A 52 -21.26 -11.01 -0.19
N ASN A 53 -21.10 -9.92 0.54
CA ASN A 53 -21.84 -9.69 1.79
C ASN A 53 -23.35 -9.59 1.55
N PHE A 54 -23.77 -8.95 0.46
CA PHE A 54 -25.17 -8.84 0.08
C PHE A 54 -25.78 -10.19 -0.31
N LEU A 55 -25.05 -10.98 -1.11
CA LEU A 55 -25.49 -12.30 -1.57
C LEU A 55 -25.42 -13.38 -0.47
N GLY A 56 -24.60 -13.17 0.56
CA GLY A 56 -24.35 -14.14 1.64
C GLY A 56 -23.53 -15.36 1.19
N CYS A 57 -22.89 -15.31 0.04
CA CYS A 57 -22.06 -16.39 -0.53
C CYS A 57 -20.89 -15.83 -1.35
N ASP A 58 -19.84 -16.65 -1.51
CA ASP A 58 -18.70 -16.33 -2.34
C ASP A 58 -19.06 -16.37 -3.82
N ILE A 59 -18.40 -15.52 -4.60
CA ILE A 59 -18.59 -15.34 -6.04
C ILE A 59 -17.24 -15.33 -6.76
N HIS A 60 -17.27 -15.59 -8.05
CA HIS A 60 -16.13 -15.40 -8.95
C HIS A 60 -16.58 -14.73 -10.26
N PRO A 61 -15.69 -14.11 -11.03
CA PRO A 61 -16.02 -13.58 -12.35
C PRO A 61 -16.60 -14.69 -13.25
N ALA A 62 -17.72 -14.38 -13.90
CA ALA A 62 -18.43 -15.39 -14.69
C ALA A 62 -17.67 -15.80 -15.96
N VAL A 63 -17.75 -17.06 -16.31
CA VAL A 63 -17.37 -17.57 -17.62
C VAL A 63 -18.61 -17.50 -18.53
N ILE A 64 -18.59 -16.59 -19.50
CA ILE A 64 -19.67 -16.44 -20.46
C ILE A 64 -19.51 -17.48 -21.54
N THR A 65 -20.44 -18.42 -21.61
CA THR A 65 -20.50 -19.46 -22.64
C THR A 65 -21.69 -19.25 -23.57
N PRO A 66 -21.72 -19.79 -24.81
CA PRO A 66 -22.86 -19.62 -25.69
C PRO A 66 -24.19 -20.13 -25.12
N GLU A 67 -24.13 -21.13 -24.22
CA GLU A 67 -25.32 -21.73 -23.61
C GLU A 67 -25.98 -20.85 -22.55
N CYS A 68 -25.27 -19.90 -21.95
CA CYS A 68 -25.83 -19.03 -20.90
C CYS A 68 -26.78 -17.94 -21.47
N GLY A 69 -26.78 -17.74 -22.78
CA GLY A 69 -27.64 -16.76 -23.45
C GLY A 69 -27.20 -15.29 -23.24
N LEU A 70 -26.00 -15.07 -22.73
CA LEU A 70 -25.39 -13.74 -22.58
C LEU A 70 -24.41 -13.49 -23.72
N ASN A 71 -24.43 -12.26 -24.27
CA ASN A 71 -23.48 -11.82 -25.29
C ASN A 71 -22.43 -10.91 -24.63
N ALA A 72 -21.25 -11.43 -24.36
CA ALA A 72 -20.16 -10.67 -23.75
C ALA A 72 -19.87 -9.38 -24.54
N GLY A 73 -19.74 -8.24 -23.84
CA GLY A 73 -19.59 -6.92 -24.44
C GLY A 73 -20.91 -6.24 -24.80
N TYR A 74 -22.04 -6.97 -24.86
CA TYR A 74 -23.35 -6.43 -25.28
C TYR A 74 -24.47 -6.68 -24.28
N ILE A 75 -24.15 -7.00 -23.02
CA ILE A 75 -25.13 -7.31 -21.98
C ILE A 75 -25.81 -6.03 -21.52
N GLY A 76 -27.13 -6.01 -21.55
CA GLY A 76 -27.96 -4.89 -21.08
C GLY A 76 -29.12 -5.35 -20.19
N PRO A 77 -29.75 -4.44 -19.43
CA PRO A 77 -30.78 -4.79 -18.46
C PRO A 77 -32.13 -5.15 -19.06
N VAL A 78 -32.35 -4.85 -20.33
CA VAL A 78 -33.62 -5.10 -21.01
C VAL A 78 -33.56 -6.39 -21.82
N GLY A 79 -34.40 -7.36 -21.48
CA GLY A 79 -34.49 -8.62 -22.23
C GLY A 79 -33.41 -9.66 -21.85
N LEU A 80 -32.96 -9.67 -20.61
CA LEU A 80 -32.07 -10.71 -20.08
C LEU A 80 -32.77 -12.09 -20.06
N PRO A 81 -32.00 -13.18 -20.19
CA PRO A 81 -32.52 -14.55 -19.99
C PRO A 81 -33.11 -14.72 -18.57
N GLU A 82 -34.12 -15.58 -18.45
CA GLU A 82 -34.71 -15.91 -17.15
C GLU A 82 -33.74 -16.76 -16.28
N GLY A 83 -33.94 -16.73 -14.97
CA GLY A 83 -33.15 -17.54 -14.01
C GLY A 83 -31.88 -16.88 -13.50
N MET A 84 -31.56 -15.68 -13.93
CA MET A 84 -30.41 -14.93 -13.42
C MET A 84 -30.80 -14.03 -12.25
N THR A 85 -29.89 -13.86 -11.30
CA THR A 85 -30.02 -12.79 -10.29
C THR A 85 -29.59 -11.47 -10.91
N VAL A 86 -30.51 -10.51 -11.03
CA VAL A 86 -30.24 -9.18 -11.63
C VAL A 86 -30.24 -8.15 -10.53
N LEU A 87 -29.17 -7.38 -10.42
CA LEU A 87 -28.97 -6.37 -9.38
C LEU A 87 -28.57 -5.03 -10.00
N PHE A 88 -29.00 -3.94 -9.36
CA PHE A 88 -28.71 -2.59 -9.83
C PHE A 88 -27.95 -1.81 -8.74
N ASP A 89 -26.86 -1.17 -9.15
CA ASP A 89 -26.13 -0.28 -8.26
C ASP A 89 -26.85 1.07 -8.10
N ARG A 90 -26.75 1.64 -6.90
CA ARG A 90 -27.36 2.94 -6.56
C ARG A 90 -26.91 4.09 -7.46
N SER A 91 -25.75 3.98 -8.12
CA SER A 91 -25.25 4.97 -9.07
C SER A 91 -26.16 5.14 -10.30
N LEU A 92 -27.02 4.18 -10.58
CA LEU A 92 -28.01 4.24 -11.67
C LEU A 92 -29.33 4.87 -11.25
N GLN A 93 -29.56 5.06 -9.95
CA GLN A 93 -30.80 5.66 -9.45
C GLN A 93 -30.93 7.13 -9.90
N ASN A 94 -32.12 7.51 -10.37
CA ASN A 94 -32.42 8.83 -10.92
C ASN A 94 -31.52 9.22 -12.13
N THR A 95 -31.03 8.25 -12.87
CA THR A 95 -30.33 8.48 -14.13
C THR A 95 -31.25 8.18 -15.32
N ASN A 96 -31.01 8.87 -16.41
CA ASN A 96 -31.76 8.68 -17.65
C ASN A 96 -30.87 8.88 -18.87
N ASN A 97 -31.38 8.48 -20.03
CA ASN A 97 -30.70 8.61 -21.32
C ASN A 97 -29.31 7.94 -21.32
N LEU A 98 -29.24 6.74 -20.75
CA LEU A 98 -28.02 5.95 -20.71
C LEU A 98 -27.84 5.14 -21.99
N SER A 99 -26.58 4.83 -22.33
CA SER A 99 -26.27 3.76 -23.29
C SER A 99 -26.05 2.44 -22.53
N CYS A 100 -26.43 1.30 -23.13
CA CYS A 100 -26.22 -0.03 -22.57
C CYS A 100 -26.19 -1.10 -23.66
N GLY A 101 -25.74 -2.32 -23.35
CA GLY A 101 -25.86 -3.45 -24.24
C GLY A 101 -27.32 -3.77 -24.61
N ALA A 102 -27.53 -4.32 -25.79
CA ALA A 102 -28.86 -4.69 -26.28
C ALA A 102 -29.13 -6.21 -26.21
N ASN A 103 -28.29 -6.97 -25.50
CA ASN A 103 -28.30 -8.45 -25.45
C ASN A 103 -28.23 -9.11 -26.84
N LYS A 104 -27.67 -8.38 -27.79
CA LYS A 104 -27.47 -8.83 -29.17
C LYS A 104 -26.11 -8.37 -29.63
N GLU A 105 -25.36 -9.28 -30.24
CA GLU A 105 -24.02 -9.01 -30.78
C GLU A 105 -24.05 -7.79 -31.72
N GLU A 106 -23.08 -6.89 -31.57
CA GLU A 106 -22.91 -5.64 -32.32
C GLU A 106 -24.03 -4.60 -32.12
N TYR A 107 -24.85 -4.71 -31.05
CA TYR A 107 -25.91 -3.74 -30.78
C TYR A 107 -25.87 -3.19 -29.35
N HIS A 108 -26.07 -1.88 -29.25
CA HIS A 108 -26.31 -1.18 -27.99
C HIS A 108 -27.58 -0.34 -28.09
N TYR A 109 -28.28 -0.21 -26.96
CA TYR A 109 -29.37 0.76 -26.82
C TYR A 109 -28.83 2.12 -26.40
N THR A 110 -29.53 3.18 -26.83
CA THR A 110 -29.41 4.54 -26.30
C THR A 110 -30.75 4.98 -25.73
N GLY A 111 -30.71 5.94 -24.79
CA GLY A 111 -31.94 6.45 -24.19
C GLY A 111 -32.54 5.56 -23.12
N LEU A 112 -31.74 4.63 -22.54
CA LEU A 112 -32.17 3.79 -21.43
C LEU A 112 -32.51 4.65 -20.20
N ASP A 113 -33.66 4.34 -19.60
CA ASP A 113 -34.11 4.81 -18.30
C ASP A 113 -34.47 3.56 -17.47
N ILE A 114 -33.72 3.31 -16.42
CA ILE A 114 -33.84 2.08 -15.65
C ILE A 114 -35.23 1.93 -15.04
N ASP A 115 -35.78 3.00 -14.47
CA ASP A 115 -37.09 2.96 -13.80
C ASP A 115 -38.26 2.78 -14.80
N ARG A 116 -38.08 3.24 -16.03
CA ARG A 116 -39.07 3.06 -17.10
C ARG A 116 -38.98 1.70 -17.79
N ASP A 117 -37.75 1.25 -18.08
CA ASP A 117 -37.51 0.15 -19.02
C ASP A 117 -37.29 -1.20 -18.31
N CYS A 118 -36.97 -1.18 -17.02
CA CYS A 118 -36.74 -2.38 -16.21
C CYS A 118 -37.86 -2.59 -15.20
N LYS A 119 -38.13 -3.85 -14.82
CA LYS A 119 -39.16 -4.21 -13.84
C LYS A 119 -38.51 -4.63 -12.51
N ASN A 120 -39.19 -4.33 -11.41
CA ASN A 120 -38.79 -4.75 -10.05
C ASN A 120 -37.34 -4.33 -9.69
N VAL A 121 -36.99 -3.08 -9.99
CA VAL A 121 -35.65 -2.56 -9.72
C VAL A 121 -35.51 -2.21 -8.24
N GLU A 122 -34.50 -2.78 -7.60
CA GLU A 122 -34.03 -2.41 -6.29
C GLU A 122 -32.56 -1.96 -6.40
N TYR A 123 -32.27 -0.79 -5.82
CA TYR A 123 -30.93 -0.19 -5.90
C TYR A 123 -30.14 -0.46 -4.63
N HIS A 124 -28.91 -1.00 -4.79
CA HIS A 124 -27.99 -1.32 -3.72
C HIS A 124 -26.65 -0.63 -3.90
N ASP A 125 -25.84 -0.55 -2.84
CA ASP A 125 -24.50 0.02 -2.90
C ASP A 125 -23.47 -1.07 -3.17
N PHE A 126 -23.03 -1.18 -4.42
CA PHE A 126 -22.01 -2.12 -4.86
C PHE A 126 -20.74 -1.44 -5.39
N ALA A 127 -20.77 -0.12 -5.60
CA ALA A 127 -19.64 0.58 -6.21
C ALA A 127 -18.40 0.60 -5.31
N LYS A 128 -17.21 0.49 -5.94
CA LYS A 128 -15.94 0.88 -5.32
C LYS A 128 -15.92 2.40 -5.11
N ILE A 129 -15.19 2.80 -4.08
CA ILE A 129 -14.92 4.22 -3.84
C ILE A 129 -13.95 4.74 -4.91
N ILE A 130 -14.15 5.98 -5.34
CA ILE A 130 -13.32 6.64 -6.35
C ILE A 130 -12.72 7.94 -5.80
N GLU A 131 -11.61 8.37 -6.39
CA GLU A 131 -11.01 9.67 -6.13
C GLU A 131 -12.03 10.79 -6.36
N GLY A 132 -12.10 11.79 -5.46
CA GLY A 132 -13.09 12.87 -5.53
C GLY A 132 -14.52 12.44 -5.20
N GLY A 133 -14.72 11.22 -4.73
CA GLY A 133 -16.03 10.69 -4.34
C GLY A 133 -16.69 11.47 -3.21
N ILE A 134 -18.01 11.25 -3.06
CA ILE A 134 -18.78 11.91 -2.00
C ILE A 134 -18.64 11.11 -0.69
N CYS A 135 -18.23 11.80 0.36
CA CYS A 135 -18.17 11.20 1.69
C CYS A 135 -19.58 10.94 2.22
N PRO A 136 -19.93 9.69 2.61
CA PRO A 136 -21.27 9.37 3.10
C PRO A 136 -21.61 10.04 4.44
N SER A 137 -20.60 10.43 5.22
CA SER A 137 -20.82 11.07 6.53
C SER A 137 -21.09 12.56 6.43
N CYS A 138 -20.40 13.30 5.55
CA CYS A 138 -20.52 14.75 5.46
C CYS A 138 -21.11 15.25 4.14
N GLY A 139 -21.34 14.39 3.15
CA GLY A 139 -21.93 14.73 1.86
C GLY A 139 -21.04 15.57 0.92
N LYS A 140 -19.79 15.80 1.25
CA LYS A 140 -18.85 16.61 0.43
C LYS A 140 -18.02 15.73 -0.49
N LYS A 141 -17.68 16.26 -1.68
CA LYS A 141 -16.72 15.65 -2.60
C LYS A 141 -15.29 15.92 -2.10
N HIS A 142 -14.72 15.00 -1.34
CA HIS A 142 -13.36 15.16 -0.81
C HIS A 142 -12.66 13.84 -0.48
N ILE A 143 -13.14 12.72 -1.01
CA ILE A 143 -12.44 11.46 -0.83
C ILE A 143 -11.16 11.50 -1.65
N THR A 144 -10.04 11.22 -0.99
CA THR A 144 -8.74 11.05 -1.62
C THR A 144 -8.30 9.60 -1.50
N ILE A 145 -7.65 9.08 -2.54
CA ILE A 145 -7.14 7.72 -2.57
C ILE A 145 -5.61 7.78 -2.64
N SER A 146 -4.95 7.15 -1.68
CA SER A 146 -3.50 6.98 -1.67
C SER A 146 -3.13 5.51 -1.58
N ARG A 147 -2.00 5.15 -2.19
CA ARG A 147 -1.42 3.82 -1.99
C ARG A 147 -0.50 3.85 -0.78
N GLY A 148 -0.57 2.81 0.04
CA GLY A 148 0.29 2.62 1.19
C GLY A 148 0.78 1.18 1.27
N ILE A 149 1.85 0.96 2.02
CA ILE A 149 2.34 -0.38 2.34
C ILE A 149 1.74 -0.77 3.69
N GLU A 150 1.03 -1.89 3.76
CA GLU A 150 0.52 -2.42 5.02
C GLU A 150 1.67 -2.98 5.87
N VAL A 151 1.99 -2.33 6.95
CA VAL A 151 3.07 -2.74 7.87
C VAL A 151 2.57 -3.48 9.10
N GLY A 152 1.28 -3.36 9.43
CA GLY A 152 0.64 -4.06 10.53
C GLY A 152 -0.87 -4.09 10.37
N ASN A 153 -1.53 -5.04 11.06
CA ASN A 153 -2.98 -5.21 10.99
C ASN A 153 -3.56 -5.59 12.34
N ILE A 154 -4.84 -5.25 12.52
CA ILE A 154 -5.67 -5.67 13.66
C ILE A 154 -6.72 -6.63 13.13
N PHE A 155 -6.73 -7.87 13.65
CA PHE A 155 -7.66 -8.91 13.23
C PHE A 155 -8.76 -9.10 14.27
N GLN A 156 -10.01 -8.89 13.88
CA GLN A 156 -11.18 -9.21 14.70
C GLN A 156 -11.56 -10.68 14.48
N LEU A 157 -11.01 -11.57 15.29
CA LEU A 157 -11.22 -13.01 15.15
C LEU A 157 -12.56 -13.49 15.69
N GLY A 158 -13.25 -12.66 16.48
CA GLY A 158 -14.52 -13.02 17.12
C GLY A 158 -14.40 -14.28 17.97
N THR A 159 -15.32 -15.21 17.80
CA THR A 159 -15.32 -16.49 18.53
C THR A 159 -14.89 -17.68 17.69
N LYS A 160 -14.33 -17.46 16.50
CA LYS A 160 -13.97 -18.52 15.54
C LYS A 160 -13.09 -19.60 16.18
N TYR A 161 -12.01 -19.19 16.83
CA TYR A 161 -11.06 -20.13 17.44
C TYR A 161 -11.49 -20.58 18.83
N THR A 162 -12.01 -19.69 19.65
CA THR A 162 -12.46 -20.01 21.01
C THR A 162 -13.60 -21.03 21.03
N LYS A 163 -14.55 -20.93 20.10
CA LYS A 163 -15.60 -21.97 19.94
C LYS A 163 -15.03 -23.32 19.53
N SER A 164 -14.15 -23.37 18.53
CA SER A 164 -13.57 -24.64 18.05
C SER A 164 -12.67 -25.31 19.10
N MET A 165 -12.06 -24.52 20.00
CA MET A 165 -11.23 -25.01 21.12
C MET A 165 -12.06 -25.35 22.36
N GLY A 166 -13.38 -25.09 22.37
CA GLY A 166 -14.24 -25.25 23.55
C GLY A 166 -13.87 -24.32 24.72
N MET A 167 -13.22 -23.19 24.44
CA MET A 167 -12.80 -22.23 25.46
C MET A 167 -13.98 -21.44 25.99
N THR A 168 -14.20 -21.49 27.29
CA THR A 168 -15.28 -20.75 27.94
C THR A 168 -14.81 -20.12 29.25
N TYR A 169 -15.54 -19.09 29.72
CA TYR A 169 -15.39 -18.50 31.05
C TYR A 169 -16.76 -18.25 31.68
N LEU A 170 -16.79 -18.10 32.98
CA LEU A 170 -18.01 -17.70 33.72
C LEU A 170 -18.02 -16.18 33.83
N ASP A 171 -19.09 -15.58 33.38
CA ASP A 171 -19.32 -14.15 33.57
C ASP A 171 -19.80 -13.85 35.04
N LYS A 172 -19.88 -12.57 35.37
CA LYS A 172 -20.26 -12.11 36.73
C LYS A 172 -21.62 -12.63 37.23
N ASP A 173 -22.52 -12.91 36.30
CA ASP A 173 -23.85 -13.47 36.56
C ASP A 173 -23.87 -15.02 36.63
N GLY A 174 -22.70 -15.67 36.47
CA GLY A 174 -22.56 -17.12 36.42
C GLY A 174 -22.88 -17.76 35.08
N SER A 175 -23.18 -16.98 34.06
CA SER A 175 -23.39 -17.49 32.70
C SER A 175 -22.09 -17.91 32.05
N THR A 176 -22.13 -18.99 31.27
CA THR A 176 -20.97 -19.45 30.49
C THR A 176 -20.87 -18.66 29.17
N GLN A 177 -19.75 -18.02 28.97
CA GLN A 177 -19.46 -17.19 27.77
C GLN A 177 -18.27 -17.74 26.99
N THR A 178 -18.26 -17.48 25.68
CA THR A 178 -17.11 -17.76 24.81
C THR A 178 -16.31 -16.48 24.61
N PRO A 179 -14.99 -16.47 24.90
CA PRO A 179 -14.19 -15.26 24.73
C PRO A 179 -14.13 -14.79 23.28
N ILE A 180 -14.23 -13.47 23.11
CA ILE A 180 -13.98 -12.81 21.83
C ILE A 180 -12.48 -12.55 21.71
N MET A 181 -11.89 -12.93 20.57
CA MET A 181 -10.47 -12.78 20.30
C MET A 181 -10.20 -11.63 19.34
N GLY A 182 -9.10 -10.92 19.59
CA GLY A 182 -8.40 -10.08 18.65
C GLY A 182 -6.98 -10.58 18.45
N CYS A 183 -6.37 -10.23 17.32
CA CYS A 183 -4.97 -10.48 17.03
C CYS A 183 -4.34 -9.22 16.46
N TYR A 184 -3.09 -8.97 16.81
CA TYR A 184 -2.33 -7.79 16.39
C TYR A 184 -1.04 -8.27 15.75
N GLY A 185 -0.84 -7.95 14.49
CA GLY A 185 0.34 -8.38 13.74
C GLY A 185 1.12 -7.21 13.18
N ILE A 186 2.45 -7.27 13.28
CA ILE A 186 3.37 -6.33 12.63
C ILE A 186 4.35 -7.12 11.77
N GLY A 187 4.45 -6.78 10.51
CA GLY A 187 5.40 -7.36 9.57
C GLY A 187 6.77 -6.70 9.71
N VAL A 188 7.62 -7.15 10.65
CA VAL A 188 8.91 -6.51 10.96
C VAL A 188 9.80 -6.39 9.73
N GLY A 189 9.94 -7.45 8.92
CA GLY A 189 10.72 -7.39 7.69
C GLY A 189 10.12 -6.44 6.64
N ARG A 190 8.79 -6.42 6.51
CA ARG A 190 8.09 -5.48 5.63
C ARG A 190 8.25 -4.05 6.11
N LEU A 191 8.21 -3.81 7.43
CA LEU A 191 8.43 -2.49 8.01
C LEU A 191 9.82 -1.97 7.66
N ALA A 192 10.88 -2.77 7.85
CA ALA A 192 12.25 -2.39 7.48
C ALA A 192 12.36 -2.09 5.98
N ALA A 193 11.80 -2.95 5.10
CA ALA A 193 11.78 -2.70 3.66
C ALA A 193 11.02 -1.43 3.28
N SER A 194 9.91 -1.12 3.97
CA SER A 194 9.13 0.10 3.75
C SER A 194 9.88 1.36 4.14
N VAL A 195 10.70 1.28 5.20
CA VAL A 195 11.58 2.40 5.58
C VAL A 195 12.66 2.62 4.54
N CYS A 196 13.30 1.56 4.03
CA CYS A 196 14.26 1.67 2.93
C CYS A 196 13.61 2.28 1.68
N GLU A 197 12.39 1.88 1.34
CA GLU A 197 11.65 2.42 0.19
C GLU A 197 11.31 3.92 0.36
N ALA A 198 11.03 4.35 1.58
CA ALA A 198 10.71 5.75 1.88
C ALA A 198 11.94 6.64 2.04
N HIS A 199 13.10 6.06 2.43
CA HIS A 199 14.32 6.77 2.77
C HIS A 199 15.51 6.17 2.01
N HIS A 200 15.68 6.57 0.74
CA HIS A 200 16.80 6.17 -0.10
C HIS A 200 17.17 7.26 -1.10
N ASP A 201 18.36 7.11 -1.67
CA ASP A 201 18.80 7.82 -2.88
C ASP A 201 19.32 6.81 -3.92
N ASP A 202 19.88 7.28 -5.02
CA ASP A 202 20.43 6.44 -6.09
C ASP A 202 21.62 5.55 -5.63
N TYR A 203 22.17 5.78 -4.44
CA TYR A 203 23.32 5.09 -3.89
C TYR A 203 22.99 4.05 -2.84
N GLY A 204 21.75 4.08 -2.29
CA GLY A 204 21.30 3.13 -1.29
C GLY A 204 20.36 3.72 -0.22
N PRO A 205 20.07 2.97 0.84
CA PRO A 205 19.20 3.43 1.93
C PRO A 205 19.82 4.58 2.71
N ILE A 206 18.95 5.35 3.33
CA ILE A 206 19.28 6.42 4.29
C ILE A 206 18.53 6.09 5.58
N TRP A 207 19.14 5.31 6.48
CA TRP A 207 18.45 4.88 7.69
C TRP A 207 18.18 6.05 8.63
N PRO A 208 16.94 6.24 9.11
CA PRO A 208 16.68 7.09 10.26
C PRO A 208 17.47 6.63 11.49
N MET A 209 18.03 7.55 12.26
CA MET A 209 18.90 7.27 13.41
C MET A 209 18.27 6.26 14.40
N ALA A 210 16.96 6.37 14.64
CA ALA A 210 16.24 5.56 15.62
C ALA A 210 16.15 4.06 15.29
N ILE A 211 16.35 3.67 14.03
CA ILE A 211 16.22 2.28 13.57
C ILE A 211 17.42 1.81 12.75
N ALA A 212 18.42 2.65 12.61
CA ALA A 212 19.66 2.29 11.95
C ALA A 212 20.34 1.11 12.67
N PRO A 213 20.85 0.11 11.93
CA PRO A 213 21.56 -1.04 12.55
C PRO A 213 22.84 -0.63 13.28
N TRP A 214 23.43 0.48 12.88
CA TRP A 214 24.53 1.20 13.56
C TRP A 214 24.27 2.70 13.44
N GLN A 215 24.73 3.45 14.42
CA GLN A 215 24.58 4.91 14.44
C GLN A 215 25.68 5.61 13.65
N VAL A 216 26.87 5.01 13.70
CA VAL A 216 28.09 5.60 13.13
C VAL A 216 28.85 4.58 12.28
N HIS A 217 29.37 5.00 11.12
CA HIS A 217 30.28 4.25 10.28
C HIS A 217 31.65 4.94 10.24
N ILE A 218 32.67 4.37 10.87
CA ILE A 218 34.04 4.84 10.78
C ILE A 218 34.70 4.23 9.54
N CYS A 219 35.17 5.08 8.63
CA CYS A 219 35.94 4.71 7.45
C CYS A 219 37.40 5.07 7.67
N ALA A 220 38.25 4.06 7.98
CA ALA A 220 39.70 4.25 8.11
C ALA A 220 40.37 4.14 6.74
N VAL A 221 40.42 5.25 6.01
CA VAL A 221 41.01 5.31 4.66
C VAL A 221 42.53 5.14 4.77
N ARG A 222 43.07 4.07 4.17
CA ARG A 222 44.47 3.66 4.34
C ARG A 222 44.77 3.20 5.77
N ALA A 223 44.00 2.21 6.25
CA ALA A 223 44.22 1.58 7.57
C ALA A 223 45.61 0.91 7.73
N ASP A 224 46.38 0.80 6.63
CA ASP A 224 47.80 0.42 6.62
C ASP A 224 48.73 1.55 7.13
N ASP A 225 48.26 2.78 7.18
CA ASP A 225 48.97 3.91 7.82
C ASP A 225 48.76 3.84 9.35
N ALA A 226 49.89 3.85 10.08
CA ALA A 226 49.88 3.66 11.53
C ALA A 226 49.13 4.79 12.27
N GLU A 227 49.22 6.04 11.80
CA GLU A 227 48.55 7.17 12.41
C GLU A 227 47.02 7.10 12.18
N VAL A 228 46.58 6.74 10.96
CA VAL A 228 45.18 6.52 10.64
C VAL A 228 44.59 5.43 11.54
N LYS A 229 45.29 4.30 11.64
CA LYS A 229 44.85 3.17 12.45
C LYS A 229 44.75 3.57 13.92
N GLU A 230 45.78 4.18 14.50
CA GLU A 230 45.77 4.61 15.89
C GLU A 230 44.59 5.54 16.22
N LYS A 231 44.33 6.54 15.37
CA LYS A 231 43.24 7.48 15.59
C LYS A 231 41.85 6.88 15.40
N ALA A 232 41.70 6.02 14.41
CA ALA A 232 40.44 5.32 14.17
C ALA A 232 40.12 4.30 15.27
N ASP A 233 41.10 3.49 15.71
CA ASP A 233 40.98 2.54 16.83
C ASP A 233 40.57 3.27 18.14
N ALA A 234 41.27 4.38 18.47
CA ALA A 234 40.99 5.18 19.64
C ALA A 234 39.57 5.78 19.64
N LEU A 235 39.14 6.31 18.49
CA LEU A 235 37.79 6.83 18.34
C LEU A 235 36.73 5.73 18.44
N TYR A 236 36.96 4.59 17.82
CA TYR A 236 36.08 3.44 17.90
C TYR A 236 35.86 2.98 19.35
N GLU A 237 36.95 2.80 20.10
CA GLU A 237 36.89 2.42 21.52
C GLU A 237 36.16 3.47 22.39
N GLU A 238 36.41 4.75 22.13
CA GLU A 238 35.78 5.85 22.86
C GLU A 238 34.27 5.88 22.61
N LEU A 239 33.81 5.75 21.35
CA LEU A 239 32.39 5.71 21.00
C LEU A 239 31.69 4.49 21.60
N GLN A 240 32.34 3.31 21.58
CA GLN A 240 31.80 2.11 22.23
C GLN A 240 31.64 2.28 23.74
N LYS A 241 32.62 2.89 24.43
CA LYS A 241 32.53 3.19 25.87
C LYS A 241 31.37 4.12 26.20
N ARG A 242 30.99 5.00 25.25
CA ARG A 242 29.85 5.92 25.35
C ARG A 242 28.51 5.28 24.96
N GLY A 243 28.49 3.97 24.59
CA GLY A 243 27.29 3.26 24.21
C GLY A 243 26.79 3.53 22.79
N VAL A 244 27.64 4.11 21.93
CA VAL A 244 27.31 4.34 20.52
C VAL A 244 27.53 3.05 19.74
N GLU A 245 26.57 2.69 18.89
CA GLU A 245 26.67 1.55 17.99
C GLU A 245 27.46 1.93 16.73
N VAL A 246 28.64 1.35 16.58
CA VAL A 246 29.62 1.72 15.55
C VAL A 246 29.97 0.55 14.68
N ILE A 247 29.93 0.73 13.35
CA ILE A 247 30.61 -0.14 12.41
C ILE A 247 31.97 0.50 12.02
N TYR A 248 33.03 -0.31 12.02
CA TYR A 248 34.37 0.13 11.71
C TYR A 248 34.91 -0.58 10.48
N ASP A 249 35.17 0.19 9.41
CA ASP A 249 35.74 -0.28 8.17
C ASP A 249 37.25 0.00 8.15
N ASP A 250 38.04 -1.04 8.41
CA ASP A 250 39.50 -1.03 8.42
C ASP A 250 40.08 -1.82 7.22
N ARG A 251 39.27 -2.13 6.23
CA ARG A 251 39.68 -2.91 5.06
C ARG A 251 40.71 -2.16 4.20
N ALA A 252 41.67 -2.92 3.67
CA ALA A 252 42.64 -2.42 2.71
C ALA A 252 42.06 -2.27 1.30
N VAL A 253 41.07 -1.38 1.15
CA VAL A 253 40.40 -1.07 -0.13
C VAL A 253 40.57 0.41 -0.49
N SER A 254 40.29 0.78 -1.74
CA SER A 254 40.30 2.18 -2.13
C SER A 254 39.20 2.97 -1.43
N ALA A 255 39.42 4.28 -1.20
CA ALA A 255 38.44 5.17 -0.59
C ALA A 255 37.10 5.16 -1.35
N GLY A 256 37.14 5.06 -2.68
CA GLY A 256 35.92 4.99 -3.51
C GLY A 256 35.09 3.75 -3.23
N VAL A 257 35.71 2.58 -3.10
CA VAL A 257 35.02 1.33 -2.73
C VAL A 257 34.44 1.46 -1.32
N MET A 258 35.24 1.90 -0.35
CA MET A 258 34.80 2.08 1.03
C MET A 258 33.59 3.01 1.15
N PHE A 259 33.60 4.14 0.42
CA PHE A 259 32.48 5.10 0.45
C PHE A 259 31.24 4.57 -0.27
N SER A 260 31.40 3.84 -1.38
CA SER A 260 30.28 3.20 -2.05
C SER A 260 29.60 2.13 -1.16
N ASP A 261 30.40 1.33 -0.46
CA ASP A 261 29.88 0.34 0.50
C ASP A 261 29.19 1.03 1.69
N ALA A 262 29.76 2.16 2.15
CA ALA A 262 29.13 2.96 3.22
C ALA A 262 27.79 3.58 2.80
N ASP A 263 27.68 4.02 1.54
CA ASP A 263 26.41 4.50 0.98
C ASP A 263 25.37 3.38 0.88
N LEU A 264 25.78 2.17 0.46
CA LEU A 264 24.92 1.00 0.41
C LEU A 264 24.44 0.51 1.78
N LEU A 265 25.28 0.64 2.82
CA LEU A 265 24.87 0.32 4.20
C LEU A 265 23.91 1.37 4.76
N GLY A 266 24.02 2.62 4.32
CA GLY A 266 23.07 3.69 4.65
C GLY A 266 23.15 4.19 6.09
N ILE A 267 24.27 4.00 6.81
CA ILE A 267 24.44 4.39 8.21
C ILE A 267 24.36 5.91 8.34
N PRO A 268 23.59 6.46 9.31
CA PRO A 268 23.26 7.88 9.38
C PRO A 268 24.48 8.81 9.47
N LEU A 269 25.50 8.45 10.27
CA LEU A 269 26.71 9.25 10.43
C LEU A 269 27.91 8.50 9.86
N ARG A 270 28.71 9.20 9.06
CA ARG A 270 29.99 8.73 8.54
C ARG A 270 31.13 9.54 9.12
N VAL A 271 32.14 8.85 9.60
CA VAL A 271 33.41 9.44 10.07
C VAL A 271 34.53 9.00 9.13
N ILE A 272 35.32 9.95 8.63
CA ILE A 272 36.41 9.68 7.69
C ILE A 272 37.71 10.03 8.38
N VAL A 273 38.49 9.00 8.71
CA VAL A 273 39.87 9.11 9.20
C VAL A 273 40.78 8.82 8.00
N SER A 274 41.58 9.80 7.56
CA SER A 274 42.45 9.65 6.40
C SER A 274 43.77 10.39 6.59
N PRO A 275 44.86 9.95 5.90
CA PRO A 275 46.17 10.65 6.00
C PRO A 275 46.07 12.12 5.65
N ARG A 276 45.19 12.48 4.70
CA ARG A 276 44.99 13.88 4.26
C ARG A 276 44.37 14.71 5.42
N ASN A 277 43.29 14.21 5.99
CA ASN A 277 42.61 14.93 7.08
C ASN A 277 43.51 15.05 8.33
N LEU A 278 44.26 13.99 8.65
CA LEU A 278 45.16 13.99 9.81
C LEU A 278 46.32 14.98 9.63
N LYS A 279 46.87 15.15 8.40
CA LYS A 279 47.85 16.23 8.12
C LYS A 279 47.31 17.62 8.42
N ASP A 280 46.03 17.84 8.22
CA ASP A 280 45.35 19.10 8.53
C ASP A 280 44.90 19.16 9.99
N GLY A 281 45.21 18.12 10.80
CA GLY A 281 44.85 18.03 12.22
C GLY A 281 43.36 17.81 12.47
N VAL A 282 42.60 17.24 11.48
CA VAL A 282 41.14 17.10 11.58
C VAL A 282 40.67 15.68 11.24
N ILE A 283 39.49 15.36 11.72
CA ILE A 283 38.66 14.21 11.28
C ILE A 283 37.37 14.78 10.69
N GLU A 284 36.88 14.20 9.62
CA GLU A 284 35.65 14.62 8.97
C GLU A 284 34.49 13.76 9.43
N ILE A 285 33.35 14.40 9.79
CA ILE A 285 32.08 13.76 10.02
C ILE A 285 31.04 14.28 9.03
N SER A 286 30.17 13.42 8.55
CA SER A 286 29.11 13.78 7.60
C SER A 286 27.86 12.95 7.80
N ALA A 287 26.70 13.52 7.43
CA ALA A 287 25.46 12.77 7.36
C ALA A 287 25.38 11.95 6.06
N ARG A 288 24.73 10.80 6.10
CA ARG A 288 24.46 9.95 4.93
C ARG A 288 23.58 10.67 3.90
N ASP A 289 22.62 11.47 4.34
CA ASP A 289 21.73 12.28 3.49
C ASP A 289 22.39 13.57 2.96
N LYS A 290 23.66 13.78 3.29
CA LYS A 290 24.45 14.96 2.90
C LYS A 290 23.94 16.30 3.49
N SER A 291 23.09 16.24 4.51
CA SER A 291 22.56 17.45 5.18
C SER A 291 23.64 18.28 5.90
N PHE A 292 24.73 17.63 6.31
CA PHE A 292 25.91 18.32 6.85
C PHE A 292 27.22 17.57 6.55
N SER A 293 28.32 18.31 6.61
CA SER A 293 29.70 17.80 6.66
C SER A 293 30.55 18.79 7.45
N GLU A 294 31.27 18.28 8.44
CA GLU A 294 32.08 19.07 9.37
C GLU A 294 33.49 18.47 9.50
N LYS A 295 34.51 19.32 9.65
CA LYS A 295 35.90 18.91 9.96
C LYS A 295 36.25 19.41 11.35
N LEU A 296 36.61 18.49 12.22
CA LEU A 296 36.78 18.74 13.64
C LEU A 296 38.13 18.29 14.12
N ASN A 297 38.63 18.92 15.21
CA ASN A 297 39.78 18.41 15.93
C ASN A 297 39.45 16.98 16.44
N PRO A 298 40.39 16.02 16.35
CA PRO A 298 40.16 14.67 16.85
C PRO A 298 39.64 14.54 18.28
N ALA A 299 39.98 15.50 19.16
CA ALA A 299 39.52 15.54 20.53
C ALA A 299 38.02 15.85 20.68
N ASP A 300 37.44 16.58 19.72
CA ASP A 300 36.04 17.05 19.77
C ASP A 300 35.07 16.16 19.04
N VAL A 301 35.57 15.17 18.25
CA VAL A 301 34.75 14.34 17.35
C VAL A 301 33.74 13.49 18.11
N ALA A 302 34.14 12.86 19.22
CA ALA A 302 33.24 11.96 19.96
C ALA A 302 32.07 12.74 20.61
N ASP A 303 32.34 13.93 21.14
CA ASP A 303 31.30 14.78 21.72
C ASP A 303 30.31 15.24 20.64
N ARG A 304 30.84 15.70 19.50
CA ARG A 304 30.01 16.13 18.36
C ARG A 304 29.14 15.02 17.78
N ILE A 305 29.66 13.79 17.72
CA ILE A 305 28.88 12.62 17.29
C ILE A 305 27.69 12.39 18.23
N GLN A 306 27.89 12.45 19.55
CA GLN A 306 26.82 12.29 20.53
C GLN A 306 25.74 13.39 20.40
N GLU A 307 26.15 14.64 20.19
CA GLU A 307 25.22 15.74 19.93
C GLU A 307 24.38 15.46 18.67
N LYS A 308 25.04 15.04 17.57
CA LYS A 308 24.36 14.72 16.31
C LYS A 308 23.41 13.52 16.44
N ILE A 309 23.79 12.47 17.18
CA ILE A 309 22.90 11.36 17.47
C ILE A 309 21.66 11.87 18.22
N ALA A 310 21.85 12.71 19.25
CA ALA A 310 20.74 13.26 20.02
C ALA A 310 19.81 14.16 19.17
N GLU A 311 20.38 14.98 18.26
CA GLU A 311 19.63 15.79 17.31
C GLU A 311 18.79 14.90 16.36
N LEU A 312 19.41 13.88 15.75
CA LEU A 312 18.78 12.98 14.77
C LEU A 312 17.82 11.96 15.39
N MET A 313 17.84 11.78 16.70
CA MET A 313 16.86 10.98 17.45
C MET A 313 15.58 11.76 17.77
N GLN A 314 15.55 13.06 17.57
CA GLN A 314 14.36 13.88 17.75
C GLN A 314 13.47 13.69 16.50
N PHE A 315 12.28 13.10 16.70
CA PHE A 315 11.26 13.07 15.67
C PHE A 315 10.44 14.36 15.75
N ASP A 316 10.33 15.06 14.66
CA ASP A 316 9.25 16.03 14.47
C ASP A 316 7.94 15.21 14.36
N VAL A 317 7.14 15.19 15.42
CA VAL A 317 5.84 14.52 15.50
C VAL A 317 4.77 15.41 14.87
#